data_419a0ab9f1d83fcd510420bf860ff3c2
#
_entry.id   419a0ab9f1d83fcd510420bf860ff3c2
#
_cell.length_a   1.000
_cell.length_b   1.000
_cell.length_c   1.000
_cell.angle_alpha   90.00
_cell.angle_beta   90.00
_cell.angle_gamma   90.00
#
_symmetry.space_group_name_H-M   'P 1'
#
loop_
_entity.id
_entity.type
_entity.pdbx_description
1 polymer ?
#
loop_
_entity_poly.entity_id
_entity_poly.type
_entity_poly.pdbx_seq_one_letter_code
_entity_poly.pdbx_strand_id
1 'polypeptide(L)'
;MALSISMNAQAQTTNSRFAAKESLSLTNEWDKTFPKSEKVMHEKVTFVNRFGITLAADLYRPKTVNGKLPALAVSGPFGAVKEQSSGLYAQRLAEEGFLTVAFDPSFTGESGGSPRYSSSMDINTEDFCAAVDYLSCRKDVDSERIGIIGICGWGGIALNAAALDPRIKVTVAVTLYNMTRVTQQGYFDSMDEEGRYQLKKQLSEQRTEEFRKGEILPQGGLPDVPTDDATEFLKQYIAYYKSEKRGYHSRSLNSNMGWNITSTLMMLNQNLWIAASEVRTPVLIVHGEKAHSRYFGEEAYQKLTSGKYADNKRLLIVPSATHCDLYDGGEGNFIPWNEIVDFVKRSIK
;
A
#
# COMPACT_ATOMS: atom_id res chain seq x y z
N MET A 1 9.76 25.87 25.70
CA MET A 1 8.96 26.92 25.08
C MET A 1 7.77 26.23 24.41
N ALA A 2 6.61 26.21 25.05
CA ALA A 2 5.42 25.51 24.55
C ALA A 2 4.66 26.44 23.62
N LEU A 3 4.56 26.12 22.32
CA LEU A 3 3.66 26.82 21.42
C LEU A 3 2.22 26.33 21.69
N SER A 4 1.40 27.18 22.30
CA SER A 4 -0.03 27.01 22.36
C SER A 4 -0.61 27.45 21.02
N ILE A 5 -1.10 26.50 20.21
CA ILE A 5 -1.89 26.78 19.02
C ILE A 5 -3.34 26.87 19.44
N SER A 6 -3.88 28.10 19.46
CA SER A 6 -5.31 28.34 19.64
C SER A 6 -6.06 27.98 18.35
N MET A 7 -6.90 26.96 18.40
CA MET A 7 -7.82 26.64 17.31
C MET A 7 -9.06 27.55 17.38
N ASN A 8 -9.17 28.51 16.48
CA ASN A 8 -10.42 29.18 16.18
C ASN A 8 -11.18 28.37 15.11
N ALA A 9 -12.24 27.70 15.53
CA ALA A 9 -13.18 27.04 14.63
C ALA A 9 -14.10 28.07 13.98
N GLN A 10 -13.74 28.59 12.82
CA GLN A 10 -14.68 29.25 11.92
C GLN A 10 -15.07 28.28 10.82
N ALA A 11 -16.38 28.04 10.66
CA ALA A 11 -16.97 27.32 9.55
C ALA A 11 -16.57 27.98 8.22
N GLN A 12 -15.62 27.41 7.52
CA GLN A 12 -15.18 27.90 6.21
C GLN A 12 -16.04 27.27 5.11
N THR A 13 -16.69 28.13 4.36
CA THR A 13 -17.24 27.85 3.03
C THR A 13 -16.20 27.20 2.12
N THR A 14 -16.63 26.21 1.39
CA THR A 14 -15.94 25.26 0.54
C THR A 14 -15.12 25.85 -0.61
N ASN A 15 -13.99 26.49 -0.32
CA ASN A 15 -12.87 26.62 -1.22
C ASN A 15 -11.66 25.91 -0.61
N SER A 16 -11.81 24.62 -0.41
CA SER A 16 -10.78 23.78 0.17
C SER A 16 -9.55 23.76 -0.74
N ARG A 17 -8.37 24.05 -0.16
CA ARG A 17 -7.07 23.84 -0.84
C ARG A 17 -6.86 22.39 -1.28
N PHE A 18 -7.67 21.49 -0.74
CA PHE A 18 -7.72 20.06 -0.99
C PHE A 18 -8.89 19.64 -1.88
N ALA A 19 -9.58 20.59 -2.55
CA ALA A 19 -10.53 20.24 -3.61
C ALA A 19 -9.76 19.63 -4.79
N ALA A 20 -10.30 18.55 -5.36
CA ALA A 20 -9.72 17.91 -6.54
C ALA A 20 -9.52 18.94 -7.66
N LYS A 21 -8.27 19.20 -8.00
CA LYS A 21 -7.89 20.13 -9.08
C LYS A 21 -7.60 19.39 -10.38
N GLU A 22 -7.32 18.10 -10.30
CA GLU A 22 -7.00 17.23 -11.41
C GLU A 22 -8.24 16.42 -11.79
N SER A 23 -8.64 16.49 -13.06
CA SER A 23 -9.72 15.66 -13.58
C SER A 23 -9.17 14.29 -13.94
N LEU A 24 -9.60 13.26 -13.20
CA LEU A 24 -9.20 11.89 -13.44
C LEU A 24 -10.18 11.18 -14.38
N SER A 25 -9.66 10.31 -15.24
CA SER A 25 -10.48 9.40 -16.04
C SER A 25 -10.71 8.11 -15.26
N LEU A 26 -11.90 7.97 -14.66
CA LEU A 26 -12.24 6.82 -13.84
C LEU A 26 -13.09 5.82 -14.64
N THR A 27 -12.75 4.53 -14.53
CA THR A 27 -13.52 3.43 -15.13
C THR A 27 -14.77 3.15 -14.30
N ASN A 28 -15.93 3.14 -14.92
CA ASN A 28 -17.20 2.84 -14.26
C ASN A 28 -17.56 1.35 -14.26
N GLU A 29 -16.92 0.55 -15.11
CA GLU A 29 -17.15 -0.88 -15.21
C GLU A 29 -16.47 -1.64 -14.05
N TRP A 30 -16.97 -2.86 -13.78
CA TRP A 30 -16.34 -3.76 -12.81
C TRP A 30 -15.19 -4.49 -13.51
N ASP A 31 -14.02 -3.88 -13.48
CA ASP A 31 -12.78 -4.38 -14.09
C ASP A 31 -11.81 -5.01 -13.08
N LYS A 32 -12.34 -5.47 -11.95
CA LYS A 32 -11.54 -6.02 -10.85
C LYS A 32 -11.21 -7.49 -11.05
N THR A 33 -10.05 -7.92 -10.52
CA THR A 33 -9.58 -9.31 -10.62
C THR A 33 -10.32 -10.28 -9.68
N PHE A 34 -11.34 -9.80 -9.00
CA PHE A 34 -12.18 -10.59 -8.07
C PHE A 34 -13.66 -10.31 -8.32
N PRO A 35 -14.56 -11.25 -7.97
CA PRO A 35 -15.99 -11.09 -8.20
C PRO A 35 -16.60 -10.01 -7.32
N LYS A 36 -17.63 -9.34 -7.85
CA LYS A 36 -18.39 -8.34 -7.11
C LYS A 36 -19.24 -9.00 -6.02
N SER A 37 -19.17 -8.45 -4.80
CA SER A 37 -20.00 -8.93 -3.70
C SER A 37 -21.38 -8.28 -3.68
N GLU A 38 -22.41 -9.13 -3.47
CA GLU A 38 -23.78 -8.67 -3.27
C GLU A 38 -24.04 -8.08 -1.86
N LYS A 39 -23.11 -8.26 -0.91
CA LYS A 39 -23.26 -7.78 0.47
C LYS A 39 -22.86 -6.34 0.68
N VAL A 40 -22.13 -5.76 -0.26
CA VAL A 40 -21.58 -4.39 -0.14
C VAL A 40 -22.07 -3.48 -1.26
N MET A 41 -22.13 -2.19 -0.96
CA MET A 41 -22.22 -1.13 -1.97
C MET A 41 -20.78 -0.76 -2.36
N HIS A 42 -20.62 -0.41 -3.63
CA HIS A 42 -19.34 0.04 -4.18
C HIS A 42 -19.55 1.35 -4.94
N GLU A 43 -18.66 2.29 -4.73
CA GLU A 43 -18.59 3.54 -5.50
C GLU A 43 -17.14 3.98 -5.71
N LYS A 44 -16.85 4.66 -6.81
CA LYS A 44 -15.58 5.34 -7.02
C LYS A 44 -15.57 6.68 -6.31
N VAL A 45 -14.49 6.97 -5.60
CA VAL A 45 -14.30 8.24 -4.88
C VAL A 45 -12.90 8.78 -5.18
N THR A 46 -12.73 10.09 -4.92
CA THR A 46 -11.43 10.75 -5.03
C THR A 46 -11.16 11.60 -3.79
N PHE A 47 -9.90 11.71 -3.43
CA PHE A 47 -9.43 12.64 -2.39
C PHE A 47 -8.04 13.16 -2.75
N VAL A 48 -7.60 14.23 -2.12
CA VAL A 48 -6.35 14.90 -2.48
C VAL A 48 -5.37 14.80 -1.32
N ASN A 49 -4.13 14.41 -1.60
CA ASN A 49 -3.06 14.41 -0.63
C ASN A 49 -2.45 15.82 -0.44
N ARG A 50 -1.56 15.99 0.53
CA ARG A 50 -0.95 17.29 0.84
C ARG A 50 0.00 17.82 -0.23
N PHE A 51 0.41 16.98 -1.17
CA PHE A 51 1.17 17.38 -2.36
C PHE A 51 0.28 17.85 -3.52
N GLY A 52 -1.05 17.87 -3.32
CA GLY A 52 -2.02 18.30 -4.32
C GLY A 52 -2.34 17.24 -5.37
N ILE A 53 -1.90 16.00 -5.15
CA ILE A 53 -2.18 14.88 -6.05
C ILE A 53 -3.56 14.31 -5.72
N THR A 54 -4.41 14.17 -6.75
CA THR A 54 -5.72 13.54 -6.61
C THR A 54 -5.58 12.03 -6.68
N LEU A 55 -6.03 11.34 -5.63
CA LEU A 55 -6.04 9.89 -5.53
C LEU A 55 -7.41 9.33 -5.94
N ALA A 56 -7.40 8.28 -6.74
CA ALA A 56 -8.58 7.50 -7.11
C ALA A 56 -8.72 6.29 -6.18
N ALA A 57 -9.94 6.05 -5.71
CA ALA A 57 -10.22 4.95 -4.80
C ALA A 57 -11.56 4.28 -5.09
N ASP A 58 -11.65 3.02 -4.71
CA ASP A 58 -12.89 2.25 -4.61
C ASP A 58 -13.33 2.22 -3.16
N LEU A 59 -14.51 2.77 -2.87
CA LEU A 59 -15.14 2.72 -1.56
C LEU A 59 -16.13 1.57 -1.52
N TYR A 60 -16.04 0.75 -0.48
CA TYR A 60 -16.96 -0.34 -0.19
C TYR A 60 -17.64 -0.11 1.16
N ARG A 61 -18.96 -0.26 1.19
CA ARG A 61 -19.77 -0.08 2.40
C ARG A 61 -20.75 -1.26 2.56
N PRO A 62 -20.89 -1.84 3.77
CA PRO A 62 -21.91 -2.86 4.01
C PRO A 62 -23.31 -2.34 3.69
N LYS A 63 -24.14 -3.15 3.02
CA LYS A 63 -25.53 -2.76 2.69
C LYS A 63 -26.46 -2.72 3.91
N THR A 64 -26.19 -3.53 4.92
CA THR A 64 -27.09 -3.80 6.03
C THR A 64 -26.78 -3.04 7.31
N VAL A 65 -25.71 -2.23 7.35
CA VAL A 65 -25.29 -1.53 8.57
C VAL A 65 -25.62 -0.03 8.45
N ASN A 66 -26.27 0.50 9.49
CA ASN A 66 -26.61 1.91 9.62
C ASN A 66 -25.71 2.58 10.67
N GLY A 67 -25.59 3.92 10.58
CA GLY A 67 -24.79 4.71 11.51
C GLY A 67 -23.34 4.87 11.11
N LYS A 68 -22.52 5.30 12.05
CA LYS A 68 -21.07 5.47 11.85
C LYS A 68 -20.36 4.14 11.96
N LEU A 69 -19.54 3.84 10.97
CA LEU A 69 -18.79 2.61 10.85
C LEU A 69 -17.32 2.81 11.22
N PRO A 70 -16.64 1.78 11.76
CA PRO A 70 -15.18 1.73 11.72
C PRO A 70 -14.73 1.67 10.27
N ALA A 71 -13.57 2.26 9.97
CA ALA A 71 -13.12 2.35 8.59
C ALA A 71 -11.67 1.88 8.39
N LEU A 72 -11.38 1.41 7.17
CA LEU A 72 -10.06 0.93 6.79
C LEU A 72 -9.63 1.49 5.44
N ALA A 73 -8.41 2.03 5.37
CA ALA A 73 -7.77 2.35 4.10
C ALA A 73 -6.82 1.22 3.69
N VAL A 74 -6.88 0.79 2.43
CA VAL A 74 -6.15 -0.37 1.92
C VAL A 74 -5.36 0.02 0.67
N SER A 75 -4.09 -0.37 0.57
CA SER A 75 -3.29 -0.17 -0.64
C SER A 75 -2.24 -1.27 -0.85
N GLY A 76 -1.74 -1.37 -2.08
CA GLY A 76 -0.75 -2.34 -2.52
C GLY A 76 -1.34 -3.54 -3.27
N PRO A 77 -0.49 -4.41 -3.77
CA PRO A 77 0.99 -4.43 -3.75
C PRO A 77 1.66 -3.26 -4.48
N PHE A 78 2.99 -3.13 -4.31
CA PHE A 78 3.77 -2.13 -5.03
C PHE A 78 3.77 -2.44 -6.53
N GLY A 79 3.31 -1.49 -7.35
CA GLY A 79 3.10 -1.71 -8.81
C GLY A 79 1.78 -2.35 -9.20
N ALA A 80 0.95 -2.70 -8.22
CA ALA A 80 -0.43 -3.11 -8.45
C ALA A 80 -1.37 -1.89 -8.48
N VAL A 81 -2.64 -2.14 -8.79
CA VAL A 81 -3.73 -1.18 -8.73
C VAL A 81 -4.84 -1.66 -7.79
N LYS A 82 -5.71 -0.75 -7.38
CA LYS A 82 -6.81 -1.01 -6.45
C LYS A 82 -7.82 -2.07 -6.93
N GLU A 83 -7.82 -2.37 -8.20
CA GLU A 83 -8.65 -3.42 -8.83
C GLU A 83 -8.13 -4.84 -8.57
N GLN A 84 -6.94 -4.96 -7.96
CA GLN A 84 -6.29 -6.23 -7.62
C GLN A 84 -6.42 -6.54 -6.12
N SER A 85 -5.35 -6.99 -5.48
CA SER A 85 -5.32 -7.45 -4.09
C SER A 85 -5.92 -6.46 -3.07
N SER A 86 -5.58 -5.17 -3.15
CA SER A 86 -6.11 -4.20 -2.18
C SER A 86 -7.63 -4.03 -2.26
N GLY A 87 -8.21 -4.09 -3.45
CA GLY A 87 -9.67 -4.10 -3.62
C GLY A 87 -10.34 -5.36 -3.08
N LEU A 88 -9.71 -6.53 -3.28
CA LEU A 88 -10.18 -7.79 -2.69
C LEU A 88 -10.22 -7.69 -1.16
N TYR A 89 -9.15 -7.23 -0.53
CA TYR A 89 -9.10 -7.03 0.91
C TYR A 89 -10.15 -6.01 1.40
N ALA A 90 -10.29 -4.89 0.70
CA ALA A 90 -11.26 -3.87 1.04
C ALA A 90 -12.70 -4.42 0.94
N GLN A 91 -13.07 -5.09 -0.16
CA GLN A 91 -14.39 -5.69 -0.32
C GLN A 91 -14.67 -6.73 0.78
N ARG A 92 -13.71 -7.63 1.03
CA ARG A 92 -13.87 -8.69 2.04
C ARG A 92 -14.09 -8.14 3.45
N LEU A 93 -13.34 -7.09 3.81
CA LEU A 93 -13.49 -6.45 5.12
C LEU A 93 -14.78 -5.60 5.21
N ALA A 94 -15.25 -5.06 4.10
CA ALA A 94 -16.56 -4.41 4.08
C ALA A 94 -17.71 -5.41 4.32
N GLU A 95 -17.59 -6.66 3.86
CA GLU A 95 -18.55 -7.73 4.21
C GLU A 95 -18.59 -8.02 5.71
N GLU A 96 -17.49 -7.71 6.42
CA GLU A 96 -17.33 -7.90 7.86
C GLU A 96 -17.78 -6.70 8.72
N GLY A 97 -18.33 -5.65 8.07
CA GLY A 97 -18.94 -4.51 8.76
C GLY A 97 -18.08 -3.24 8.80
N PHE A 98 -16.98 -3.17 8.07
CA PHE A 98 -16.17 -1.96 7.96
C PHE A 98 -16.60 -1.12 6.75
N LEU A 99 -16.44 0.21 6.81
CA LEU A 99 -16.36 1.03 5.61
C LEU A 99 -14.91 0.99 5.12
N THR A 100 -14.67 0.65 3.87
CA THR A 100 -13.30 0.51 3.39
C THR A 100 -13.05 1.31 2.12
N VAL A 101 -11.82 1.80 1.94
CA VAL A 101 -11.36 2.40 0.70
C VAL A 101 -10.09 1.68 0.23
N ALA A 102 -10.11 1.17 -1.01
CA ALA A 102 -8.90 0.72 -1.70
C ALA A 102 -8.48 1.83 -2.67
N PHE A 103 -7.26 2.35 -2.56
CA PHE A 103 -6.81 3.46 -3.39
C PHE A 103 -5.60 3.11 -4.25
N ASP A 104 -5.55 3.70 -5.44
CA ASP A 104 -4.33 3.74 -6.23
C ASP A 104 -3.37 4.76 -5.63
N PRO A 105 -2.08 4.43 -5.49
CA PRO A 105 -1.07 5.38 -5.07
C PRO A 105 -0.91 6.57 -6.01
N SER A 106 -0.37 7.66 -5.49
CA SER A 106 0.13 8.76 -6.31
C SER A 106 0.97 8.24 -7.47
N PHE A 107 0.80 8.80 -8.67
CA PHE A 107 1.49 8.51 -9.92
C PHE A 107 1.08 7.22 -10.65
N THR A 108 0.23 6.39 -10.07
CA THR A 108 -0.10 5.05 -10.62
C THR A 108 -1.60 4.83 -10.76
N GLY A 109 -1.99 3.81 -11.51
CA GLY A 109 -3.39 3.46 -11.71
C GLY A 109 -4.23 4.62 -12.26
N GLU A 110 -5.40 4.83 -11.67
CA GLU A 110 -6.30 5.96 -11.98
C GLU A 110 -5.99 7.22 -11.16
N SER A 111 -5.08 7.16 -10.19
CA SER A 111 -4.62 8.33 -9.42
C SER A 111 -3.77 9.26 -10.29
N GLY A 112 -3.78 10.53 -9.93
CA GLY A 112 -3.01 11.58 -10.61
C GLY A 112 -1.53 11.61 -10.23
N GLY A 113 -0.92 12.74 -10.51
CA GLY A 113 0.48 13.02 -10.26
C GLY A 113 1.39 12.79 -11.46
N SER A 114 2.45 13.60 -11.53
CA SER A 114 3.44 13.59 -12.62
C SER A 114 4.84 13.76 -12.03
N PRO A 115 5.86 13.08 -12.61
CA PRO A 115 5.76 12.15 -13.75
C PRO A 115 5.08 10.84 -13.35
N ARG A 116 4.38 10.23 -14.33
CA ARG A 116 3.68 8.94 -14.09
C ARG A 116 4.65 7.80 -13.78
N TYR A 117 4.10 6.77 -13.12
CA TYR A 117 4.80 5.53 -12.78
C TYR A 117 5.98 5.72 -11.82
N SER A 118 5.97 6.84 -11.11
CA SER A 118 6.97 7.16 -10.10
C SER A 118 6.64 6.55 -8.74
N SER A 119 7.66 6.40 -7.91
CA SER A 119 7.51 6.05 -6.50
C SER A 119 8.26 7.06 -5.63
N SER A 120 7.67 7.40 -4.49
CA SER A 120 8.30 8.23 -3.47
C SER A 120 7.82 7.76 -2.12
N MET A 121 8.72 7.32 -1.26
CA MET A 121 8.34 6.78 0.06
C MET A 121 7.62 7.83 0.91
N ASP A 122 8.00 9.10 0.80
CA ASP A 122 7.37 10.20 1.54
C ASP A 122 5.95 10.47 1.03
N ILE A 123 5.78 10.63 -0.30
CA ILE A 123 4.49 10.89 -0.92
C ILE A 123 3.56 9.67 -0.73
N ASN A 124 4.07 8.46 -0.91
CA ASN A 124 3.27 7.25 -0.74
C ASN A 124 2.90 7.00 0.73
N THR A 125 3.71 7.42 1.69
CA THR A 125 3.32 7.43 3.11
C THR A 125 2.19 8.46 3.35
N GLU A 126 2.31 9.65 2.76
CA GLU A 126 1.26 10.68 2.82
C GLU A 126 -0.05 10.22 2.17
N ASP A 127 -0.02 9.38 1.13
CA ASP A 127 -1.24 8.83 0.52
C ASP A 127 -2.11 8.07 1.53
N PHE A 128 -1.52 7.33 2.48
CA PHE A 128 -2.25 6.73 3.60
C PHE A 128 -2.81 7.79 4.56
N CYS A 129 -2.02 8.81 4.90
CA CYS A 129 -2.49 9.90 5.78
C CYS A 129 -3.65 10.66 5.12
N ALA A 130 -3.60 10.90 3.82
CA ALA A 130 -4.68 11.51 3.05
C ALA A 130 -5.95 10.64 3.01
N ALA A 131 -5.81 9.32 2.93
CA ALA A 131 -6.94 8.40 3.05
C ALA A 131 -7.57 8.46 4.46
N VAL A 132 -6.76 8.62 5.51
CA VAL A 132 -7.23 8.84 6.88
C VAL A 132 -7.94 10.19 7.01
N ASP A 133 -7.41 11.26 6.40
CA ASP A 133 -8.09 12.58 6.33
C ASP A 133 -9.47 12.44 5.68
N TYR A 134 -9.54 11.78 4.52
CA TYR A 134 -10.79 11.54 3.80
C TYR A 134 -11.81 10.78 4.65
N LEU A 135 -11.40 9.67 5.25
CA LEU A 135 -12.26 8.83 6.09
C LEU A 135 -12.73 9.59 7.34
N SER A 136 -11.84 10.35 8.00
CA SER A 136 -12.15 11.13 9.20
C SER A 136 -13.20 12.22 8.96
N CYS A 137 -13.29 12.75 7.74
CA CYS A 137 -14.23 13.78 7.35
C CYS A 137 -15.60 13.24 6.91
N ARG A 138 -15.77 11.93 6.78
CA ARG A 138 -17.03 11.32 6.35
C ARG A 138 -18.04 11.27 7.51
N LYS A 139 -19.30 11.55 7.20
CA LYS A 139 -20.39 11.53 8.19
C LYS A 139 -20.76 10.11 8.65
N ASP A 140 -20.50 9.11 7.80
CA ASP A 140 -20.79 7.68 8.03
C ASP A 140 -19.60 6.90 8.60
N VAL A 141 -18.50 7.58 8.96
CA VAL A 141 -17.32 6.99 9.59
C VAL A 141 -17.19 7.47 11.04
N ASP A 142 -16.79 6.56 11.91
CA ASP A 142 -16.31 6.86 13.24
C ASP A 142 -14.83 7.20 13.18
N SER A 143 -14.48 8.46 13.29
CA SER A 143 -13.10 8.96 13.18
C SER A 143 -12.15 8.42 14.25
N GLU A 144 -12.67 7.90 15.37
CA GLU A 144 -11.85 7.26 16.40
C GLU A 144 -11.59 5.78 16.12
N ARG A 145 -12.15 5.23 15.02
CA ARG A 145 -12.02 3.83 14.65
C ARG A 145 -11.56 3.66 13.20
N ILE A 146 -10.41 4.28 12.86
CA ILE A 146 -9.80 4.17 11.53
C ILE A 146 -8.53 3.35 11.62
N GLY A 147 -8.39 2.37 10.73
CA GLY A 147 -7.18 1.56 10.56
C GLY A 147 -6.69 1.57 9.12
N ILE A 148 -5.52 0.97 8.90
CA ILE A 148 -4.92 0.84 7.57
C ILE A 148 -4.43 -0.59 7.32
N ILE A 149 -4.45 -0.98 6.05
CA ILE A 149 -3.90 -2.26 5.58
C ILE A 149 -2.97 -2.01 4.41
N GLY A 150 -1.74 -2.45 4.54
CA GLY A 150 -0.77 -2.41 3.46
C GLY A 150 -0.36 -3.81 3.02
N ILE A 151 -0.25 -4.04 1.70
CA ILE A 151 0.10 -5.33 1.12
C ILE A 151 1.42 -5.19 0.35
N CYS A 152 2.36 -6.11 0.53
CA CYS A 152 3.68 -6.11 -0.11
C CYS A 152 4.48 -4.85 0.27
N GLY A 153 5.03 -4.09 -0.69
CA GLY A 153 5.72 -2.83 -0.41
C GLY A 153 4.87 -1.81 0.36
N TRP A 154 3.57 -1.84 0.16
CA TRP A 154 2.63 -0.99 0.90
C TRP A 154 2.43 -1.43 2.35
N GLY A 155 2.75 -2.67 2.70
CA GLY A 155 2.84 -3.10 4.10
C GLY A 155 3.94 -2.36 4.85
N GLY A 156 5.10 -2.17 4.23
CA GLY A 156 6.19 -1.36 4.79
C GLY A 156 5.85 0.13 4.91
N ILE A 157 5.16 0.67 3.90
CA ILE A 157 4.68 2.06 3.88
C ILE A 157 3.59 2.25 4.96
N ALA A 158 2.70 1.27 5.16
CA ALA A 158 1.68 1.32 6.22
C ALA A 158 2.31 1.40 7.61
N LEU A 159 3.39 0.67 7.87
CA LEU A 159 4.13 0.79 9.14
C LEU A 159 4.74 2.18 9.32
N ASN A 160 5.26 2.77 8.26
CA ASN A 160 5.77 4.14 8.29
C ASN A 160 4.67 5.15 8.57
N ALA A 161 3.50 5.02 7.92
CA ALA A 161 2.33 5.87 8.18
C ALA A 161 1.83 5.73 9.62
N ALA A 162 1.77 4.51 10.17
CA ALA A 162 1.38 4.26 11.56
C ALA A 162 2.34 4.89 12.59
N ALA A 163 3.61 5.04 12.24
CA ALA A 163 4.61 5.72 13.08
C ALA A 163 4.45 7.26 13.05
N LEU A 164 3.82 7.81 12.01
CA LEU A 164 3.67 9.25 11.81
C LEU A 164 2.27 9.78 12.17
N ASP A 165 1.22 8.99 11.98
CA ASP A 165 -0.16 9.42 12.16
C ASP A 165 -0.87 8.67 13.32
N PRO A 166 -0.99 9.29 14.51
CA PRO A 166 -1.63 8.68 15.67
C PRO A 166 -3.15 8.44 15.52
N ARG A 167 -3.78 8.96 14.49
CA ARG A 167 -5.19 8.68 14.17
C ARG A 167 -5.39 7.27 13.64
N ILE A 168 -4.33 6.61 13.17
CA ILE A 168 -4.34 5.21 12.75
C ILE A 168 -4.41 4.33 14.01
N LYS A 169 -5.55 3.69 14.24
CA LYS A 169 -5.82 2.91 15.47
C LYS A 169 -5.41 1.45 15.36
N VAL A 170 -5.25 0.93 14.15
CA VAL A 170 -4.76 -0.43 13.87
C VAL A 170 -4.07 -0.47 12.52
N THR A 171 -3.03 -1.26 12.41
CA THR A 171 -2.32 -1.50 11.14
C THR A 171 -2.19 -2.99 10.88
N VAL A 172 -2.53 -3.42 9.67
CA VAL A 172 -2.24 -4.77 9.18
C VAL A 172 -1.27 -4.67 8.01
N ALA A 173 -0.14 -5.34 8.12
CA ALA A 173 0.88 -5.38 7.08
C ALA A 173 1.01 -6.82 6.55
N VAL A 174 0.56 -7.05 5.32
CA VAL A 174 0.49 -8.38 4.72
C VAL A 174 1.64 -8.57 3.76
N THR A 175 2.39 -9.67 3.93
CA THR A 175 3.52 -10.06 3.07
C THR A 175 4.44 -8.87 2.75
N LEU A 176 4.72 -8.06 3.77
CA LEU A 176 5.36 -6.74 3.64
C LEU A 176 6.79 -6.78 3.11
N TYR A 177 7.18 -5.66 2.50
CA TYR A 177 8.58 -5.35 2.13
C TYR A 177 9.07 -4.09 2.82
N ASN A 178 10.36 -4.06 3.09
CA ASN A 178 11.09 -2.80 3.27
C ASN A 178 11.64 -2.35 1.92
N MET A 179 10.90 -1.48 1.22
CA MET A 179 11.27 -1.03 -0.13
C MET A 179 12.62 -0.31 -0.17
N THR A 180 12.96 0.42 0.89
CA THR A 180 14.27 1.10 0.98
C THR A 180 15.41 0.11 1.19
N ARG A 181 15.23 -0.91 2.06
CA ARG A 181 16.25 -1.94 2.30
C ARG A 181 16.49 -2.78 1.03
N VAL A 182 15.44 -3.26 0.37
CA VAL A 182 15.62 -4.06 -0.85
C VAL A 182 16.29 -3.26 -1.97
N THR A 183 16.00 -1.98 -2.08
CA THR A 183 16.67 -1.11 -3.07
C THR A 183 18.15 -0.87 -2.69
N GLN A 184 18.46 -0.71 -1.41
CA GLN A 184 19.82 -0.45 -0.93
C GLN A 184 20.70 -1.70 -0.88
N GLN A 185 20.14 -2.83 -0.55
CA GLN A 185 20.90 -4.04 -0.20
C GLN A 185 20.60 -5.23 -1.11
N GLY A 186 19.62 -5.10 -2.00
CA GLY A 186 19.16 -6.21 -2.83
C GLY A 186 18.36 -7.25 -2.02
N TYR A 187 17.93 -8.30 -2.69
CA TYR A 187 17.30 -9.44 -2.02
C TYR A 187 18.31 -10.18 -1.16
N PHE A 188 17.91 -10.50 0.08
CA PHE A 188 18.76 -11.20 1.07
C PHE A 188 20.07 -10.46 1.37
N ASP A 189 20.04 -9.11 1.23
CA ASP A 189 21.20 -8.23 1.45
C ASP A 189 22.43 -8.61 0.58
N SER A 190 22.17 -9.02 -0.64
CA SER A 190 23.21 -9.52 -1.59
C SER A 190 23.99 -8.39 -2.27
N MET A 191 23.58 -7.13 -2.14
CA MET A 191 24.24 -5.98 -2.78
C MET A 191 25.21 -5.31 -1.81
N ASP A 192 26.48 -5.27 -2.15
CA ASP A 192 27.54 -4.58 -1.42
C ASP A 192 27.61 -3.06 -1.76
N GLU A 193 28.61 -2.37 -1.24
CA GLU A 193 28.83 -0.94 -1.47
C GLU A 193 29.12 -0.63 -2.93
N GLU A 194 29.92 -1.46 -3.60
CA GLU A 194 30.26 -1.28 -5.01
C GLU A 194 29.01 -1.48 -5.89
N GLY A 195 28.22 -2.51 -5.65
CA GLY A 195 26.95 -2.73 -6.34
C GLY A 195 25.99 -1.54 -6.20
N ARG A 196 25.89 -0.96 -5.00
CA ARG A 196 25.11 0.28 -4.79
C ARG A 196 25.67 1.47 -5.54
N TYR A 197 26.99 1.60 -5.60
CA TYR A 197 27.63 2.68 -6.36
C TYR A 197 27.33 2.57 -7.85
N GLN A 198 27.45 1.37 -8.42
CA GLN A 198 27.14 1.13 -9.82
C GLN A 198 25.66 1.39 -10.14
N LEU A 199 24.73 0.99 -9.25
CA LEU A 199 23.31 1.30 -9.38
C LEU A 199 23.08 2.84 -9.39
N LYS A 200 23.70 3.57 -8.46
CA LYS A 200 23.60 5.05 -8.43
C LYS A 200 24.12 5.68 -9.72
N LYS A 201 25.25 5.18 -10.22
CA LYS A 201 25.85 5.64 -11.49
C LYS A 201 24.88 5.43 -12.64
N GLN A 202 24.37 4.21 -12.81
CA GLN A 202 23.41 3.86 -13.86
C GLN A 202 22.16 4.74 -13.81
N LEU A 203 21.54 4.88 -12.64
CA LEU A 203 20.35 5.72 -12.47
C LEU A 203 20.63 7.20 -12.75
N SER A 204 21.81 7.70 -12.38
CA SER A 204 22.21 9.09 -12.64
C SER A 204 22.46 9.34 -14.12
N GLU A 205 23.08 8.41 -14.82
CA GLU A 205 23.27 8.46 -16.27
C GLU A 205 21.91 8.43 -17.00
N GLN A 206 21.01 7.53 -16.59
CA GLN A 206 19.65 7.47 -17.14
C GLN A 206 18.88 8.78 -16.91
N ARG A 207 18.96 9.40 -15.72
CA ARG A 207 18.34 10.72 -15.48
C ARG A 207 18.83 11.78 -16.43
N THR A 208 20.13 11.78 -16.77
CA THR A 208 20.71 12.72 -17.73
C THR A 208 20.13 12.50 -19.13
N GLU A 209 19.96 11.24 -19.56
CA GLU A 209 19.33 10.92 -20.84
C GLU A 209 17.85 11.30 -20.88
N GLU A 210 17.11 11.01 -19.83
CA GLU A 210 15.69 11.40 -19.68
C GLU A 210 15.54 12.92 -19.77
N PHE A 211 16.40 13.67 -19.07
CA PHE A 211 16.40 15.14 -19.14
C PHE A 211 16.71 15.66 -20.54
N ARG A 212 17.71 15.06 -21.22
CA ARG A 212 18.09 15.45 -22.58
C ARG A 212 17.00 15.19 -23.61
N LYS A 213 16.26 14.07 -23.44
CA LYS A 213 15.17 13.67 -24.34
C LYS A 213 13.83 14.33 -23.99
N GLY A 214 13.67 14.82 -22.75
CA GLY A 214 12.38 15.30 -22.24
C GLY A 214 11.36 14.19 -22.02
N GLU A 215 11.81 12.93 -21.89
CA GLU A 215 10.96 11.75 -21.83
C GLU A 215 11.47 10.78 -20.77
N ILE A 216 10.54 10.17 -20.02
CA ILE A 216 10.81 9.11 -19.04
C ILE A 216 10.29 7.79 -19.60
N LEU A 217 11.16 6.80 -19.70
CA LEU A 217 10.83 5.48 -20.19
C LEU A 217 10.63 4.50 -19.03
N PRO A 218 9.41 3.92 -18.86
CA PRO A 218 9.17 2.90 -17.84
C PRO A 218 10.07 1.68 -18.07
N GLN A 219 10.59 1.12 -16.97
CA GLN A 219 11.47 -0.05 -16.96
C GLN A 219 11.10 -1.00 -15.81
N GLY A 220 11.64 -2.22 -15.83
CA GLY A 220 11.51 -3.17 -14.74
C GLY A 220 10.14 -3.85 -14.64
N GLY A 221 9.36 -3.86 -15.70
CA GLY A 221 8.16 -4.69 -15.79
C GLY A 221 8.52 -6.18 -15.79
N LEU A 222 7.57 -7.03 -15.34
CA LEU A 222 7.77 -8.47 -15.38
C LEU A 222 7.68 -8.99 -16.83
N PRO A 223 8.53 -9.95 -17.24
CA PRO A 223 8.39 -10.61 -18.53
C PRO A 223 7.09 -11.44 -18.58
N ASP A 224 6.58 -11.71 -19.78
CA ASP A 224 5.35 -12.49 -19.94
C ASP A 224 5.51 -13.96 -19.57
N VAL A 225 6.70 -14.50 -19.75
CA VAL A 225 7.08 -15.85 -19.36
C VAL A 225 8.40 -15.84 -18.60
N PRO A 226 8.59 -16.69 -17.59
CA PRO A 226 9.84 -16.77 -16.87
C PRO A 226 10.95 -17.34 -17.77
N THR A 227 12.18 -16.89 -17.57
CA THR A 227 13.37 -17.52 -18.14
C THR A 227 13.70 -18.83 -17.40
N ASP A 228 14.51 -19.70 -17.99
CA ASP A 228 14.86 -20.99 -17.37
C ASP A 228 15.60 -20.83 -16.03
N ASP A 229 16.38 -19.77 -15.87
CA ASP A 229 17.12 -19.40 -14.67
C ASP A 229 16.36 -18.50 -13.71
N ALA A 230 15.08 -18.20 -13.99
CA ALA A 230 14.27 -17.36 -13.12
C ALA A 230 14.14 -17.98 -11.72
N THR A 231 14.30 -17.13 -10.70
CA THR A 231 14.09 -17.54 -9.31
C THR A 231 12.63 -17.93 -9.05
N GLU A 232 12.40 -18.81 -8.07
CA GLU A 232 11.04 -19.26 -7.75
C GLU A 232 10.09 -18.10 -7.40
N PHE A 233 10.56 -17.08 -6.69
CA PHE A 233 9.71 -15.94 -6.40
C PHE A 233 9.38 -15.08 -7.64
N LEU A 234 10.29 -14.99 -8.61
CA LEU A 234 10.01 -14.30 -9.88
C LEU A 234 8.95 -15.08 -10.69
N LYS A 235 9.05 -16.41 -10.74
CA LYS A 235 8.03 -17.27 -11.35
C LYS A 235 6.66 -17.07 -10.70
N GLN A 236 6.59 -16.94 -9.37
CA GLN A 236 5.36 -16.66 -8.64
C GLN A 236 4.76 -15.28 -8.99
N TYR A 237 5.59 -14.24 -9.11
CA TYR A 237 5.13 -12.91 -9.55
C TYR A 237 4.58 -12.95 -10.98
N ILE A 238 5.27 -13.61 -11.90
CA ILE A 238 4.81 -13.78 -13.29
C ILE A 238 3.48 -14.54 -13.31
N ALA A 239 3.39 -15.66 -12.58
CA ALA A 239 2.17 -16.47 -12.48
C ALA A 239 0.99 -15.70 -11.89
N TYR A 240 1.21 -14.69 -11.06
CA TYR A 240 0.16 -13.82 -10.55
C TYR A 240 -0.16 -12.69 -11.54
N TYR A 241 0.82 -11.84 -11.86
CA TYR A 241 0.59 -10.58 -12.58
C TYR A 241 0.32 -10.76 -14.08
N LYS A 242 0.69 -11.89 -14.68
CA LYS A 242 0.46 -12.19 -16.11
C LYS A 242 -0.73 -13.12 -16.34
N SER A 243 -1.41 -13.56 -15.30
CA SER A 243 -2.58 -14.43 -15.38
C SER A 243 -3.87 -13.64 -15.23
N GLU A 244 -4.72 -13.61 -16.27
CA GLU A 244 -6.07 -13.03 -16.22
C GLU A 244 -6.98 -13.73 -15.19
N LYS A 245 -6.68 -14.98 -14.85
CA LYS A 245 -7.43 -15.74 -13.83
C LYS A 245 -7.04 -15.37 -12.40
N ARG A 246 -5.94 -14.62 -12.22
CA ARG A 246 -5.43 -14.22 -10.90
C ARG A 246 -5.32 -12.71 -10.75
N GLY A 247 -4.20 -12.15 -11.16
CA GLY A 247 -3.86 -10.76 -10.85
C GLY A 247 -3.48 -9.89 -12.04
N TYR A 248 -3.71 -10.33 -13.30
CA TYR A 248 -3.47 -9.45 -14.44
C TYR A 248 -4.43 -8.27 -14.43
N HIS A 249 -3.89 -7.06 -14.61
CA HIS A 249 -4.68 -5.86 -14.82
C HIS A 249 -3.96 -4.89 -15.75
N SER A 250 -4.68 -4.30 -16.73
CA SER A 250 -4.11 -3.46 -17.78
C SER A 250 -3.42 -2.20 -17.24
N ARG A 251 -3.84 -1.66 -16.10
CA ARG A 251 -3.23 -0.48 -15.45
C ARG A 251 -2.11 -0.82 -14.46
N SER A 252 -1.91 -2.10 -14.12
CA SER A 252 -0.86 -2.52 -13.21
C SER A 252 0.51 -2.43 -13.87
N LEU A 253 1.46 -1.78 -13.21
CA LEU A 253 2.83 -1.66 -13.71
C LEU A 253 3.53 -3.02 -13.78
N ASN A 254 3.26 -3.90 -12.82
CA ASN A 254 3.82 -5.25 -12.80
C ASN A 254 3.25 -6.13 -13.92
N SER A 255 2.00 -5.86 -14.34
CA SER A 255 1.40 -6.61 -15.45
C SER A 255 1.90 -6.14 -16.82
N ASN A 256 2.33 -4.88 -16.98
CA ASN A 256 2.54 -4.30 -18.31
C ASN A 256 3.82 -3.49 -18.47
N MET A 257 3.94 -2.33 -17.82
CA MET A 257 4.87 -1.29 -18.26
C MET A 257 6.15 -1.19 -17.42
N GLY A 258 6.08 -1.56 -16.15
CA GLY A 258 7.16 -1.25 -15.21
C GLY A 258 7.11 0.20 -14.70
N TRP A 259 8.21 0.66 -14.15
CA TRP A 259 8.34 1.87 -13.36
C TRP A 259 9.15 2.97 -14.05
N ASN A 260 8.92 4.22 -13.65
CA ASN A 260 9.91 5.27 -13.73
C ASN A 260 11.05 4.92 -12.75
N ILE A 261 12.01 4.13 -13.24
CA ILE A 261 13.05 3.52 -12.39
C ILE A 261 13.92 4.56 -11.70
N THR A 262 14.15 5.74 -12.34
CA THR A 262 14.97 6.81 -11.77
C THR A 262 14.33 7.45 -10.53
N SER A 263 13.01 7.28 -10.33
CA SER A 263 12.35 7.71 -9.09
C SER A 263 12.82 6.94 -7.85
N THR A 264 13.33 5.71 -8.02
CA THR A 264 13.83 4.87 -6.92
C THR A 264 15.16 5.33 -6.36
N LEU A 265 15.87 6.25 -7.05
CA LEU A 265 17.17 6.76 -6.60
C LEU A 265 17.12 7.31 -5.15
N MET A 266 16.01 7.96 -4.78
CA MET A 266 15.85 8.50 -3.42
C MET A 266 15.76 7.42 -2.35
N MET A 267 15.28 6.21 -2.69
CA MET A 267 15.20 5.08 -1.75
C MET A 267 16.58 4.60 -1.30
N LEU A 268 17.63 4.85 -2.09
CA LEU A 268 19.01 4.49 -1.75
C LEU A 268 19.58 5.29 -0.55
N ASN A 269 18.87 6.34 -0.12
CA ASN A 269 19.28 7.17 1.02
C ASN A 269 18.13 7.42 2.01
N GLN A 270 17.18 6.51 2.11
CA GLN A 270 16.03 6.61 3.03
C GLN A 270 15.96 5.39 3.95
N ASN A 271 15.35 5.56 5.12
CA ASN A 271 15.04 4.49 6.05
C ASN A 271 13.58 4.59 6.45
N LEU A 272 12.76 3.66 5.96
CA LEU A 272 11.31 3.66 6.18
C LEU A 272 10.91 3.52 7.65
N TRP A 273 11.64 2.74 8.43
CA TRP A 273 11.18 2.34 9.76
C TRP A 273 12.00 2.94 10.89
N ILE A 274 12.45 4.18 10.73
CA ILE A 274 13.27 4.86 11.74
C ILE A 274 12.51 5.03 13.08
N ALA A 275 11.21 5.25 13.04
CA ALA A 275 10.35 5.42 14.21
C ALA A 275 9.43 4.22 14.50
N ALA A 276 9.70 3.04 13.93
CA ALA A 276 8.84 1.86 14.12
C ALA A 276 8.66 1.46 15.58
N SER A 277 9.69 1.61 16.42
CA SER A 277 9.62 1.31 17.86
C SER A 277 8.71 2.26 18.66
N GLU A 278 8.29 3.38 18.06
CA GLU A 278 7.43 4.39 18.70
C GLU A 278 5.94 4.15 18.38
N VAL A 279 5.60 3.20 17.49
CA VAL A 279 4.21 2.88 17.13
C VAL A 279 3.45 2.38 18.36
N ARG A 280 2.44 3.14 18.80
CA ARG A 280 1.66 2.82 20.01
C ARG A 280 0.47 1.92 19.73
N THR A 281 -0.06 1.97 18.53
CA THR A 281 -1.29 1.27 18.14
C THR A 281 -1.01 -0.20 17.78
N PRO A 282 -2.02 -1.08 17.88
CA PRO A 282 -1.87 -2.49 17.51
C PRO A 282 -1.41 -2.67 16.06
N VAL A 283 -0.46 -3.60 15.87
CA VAL A 283 0.04 -3.98 14.55
C VAL A 283 -0.01 -5.50 14.38
N LEU A 284 -0.58 -5.96 13.28
CA LEU A 284 -0.50 -7.34 12.83
C LEU A 284 0.34 -7.41 11.55
N ILE A 285 1.41 -8.19 11.59
CA ILE A 285 2.18 -8.58 10.41
C ILE A 285 1.76 -9.98 10.02
N VAL A 286 1.39 -10.19 8.76
CA VAL A 286 1.04 -11.50 8.19
C VAL A 286 2.03 -11.84 7.10
N HIS A 287 2.72 -12.98 7.22
CA HIS A 287 3.63 -13.48 6.19
C HIS A 287 3.39 -14.94 5.87
N GLY A 288 3.67 -15.33 4.63
CA GLY A 288 3.74 -16.74 4.26
C GLY A 288 5.03 -17.38 4.77
N GLU A 289 4.95 -18.64 5.22
CA GLU A 289 6.11 -19.41 5.64
C GLU A 289 7.17 -19.54 4.55
N LYS A 290 6.72 -19.73 3.29
CA LYS A 290 7.56 -19.85 2.09
C LYS A 290 7.77 -18.54 1.34
N ALA A 291 7.31 -17.41 1.89
CA ALA A 291 7.51 -16.13 1.25
C ALA A 291 9.00 -15.72 1.31
N HIS A 292 9.60 -15.48 0.15
CA HIS A 292 10.99 -15.00 0.03
C HIS A 292 11.22 -13.66 0.76
N SER A 293 10.15 -12.88 0.98
CA SER A 293 10.15 -11.59 1.68
C SER A 293 9.93 -11.71 3.20
N ARG A 294 9.83 -12.92 3.75
CA ARG A 294 9.50 -13.15 5.16
C ARG A 294 10.48 -12.43 6.12
N TYR A 295 11.75 -12.37 5.77
CA TYR A 295 12.76 -11.70 6.58
C TYR A 295 12.52 -10.19 6.79
N PHE A 296 11.81 -9.51 5.88
CA PHE A 296 11.37 -8.13 6.11
C PHE A 296 10.28 -8.05 7.20
N GLY A 297 9.37 -9.03 7.24
CA GLY A 297 8.36 -9.11 8.30
C GLY A 297 8.95 -9.39 9.66
N GLU A 298 9.96 -10.23 9.72
CA GLU A 298 10.71 -10.53 10.94
C GLU A 298 11.50 -9.30 11.42
N GLU A 299 12.18 -8.58 10.52
CA GLU A 299 12.83 -7.30 10.84
C GLU A 299 11.84 -6.27 11.37
N ALA A 300 10.71 -6.09 10.67
CA ALA A 300 9.68 -5.13 11.09
C ALA A 300 9.14 -5.46 12.49
N TYR A 301 8.88 -6.74 12.76
CA TYR A 301 8.43 -7.19 14.06
C TYR A 301 9.46 -6.93 15.16
N GLN A 302 10.73 -7.21 14.91
CA GLN A 302 11.82 -6.91 15.85
C GLN A 302 11.90 -5.40 16.14
N LYS A 303 11.81 -4.54 15.14
CA LYS A 303 11.83 -3.08 15.33
C LYS A 303 10.61 -2.59 16.11
N LEU A 304 9.41 -3.07 15.79
CA LEU A 304 8.18 -2.72 16.48
C LEU A 304 8.18 -3.16 17.96
N THR A 305 8.77 -4.31 18.26
CA THR A 305 8.83 -4.88 19.62
C THR A 305 10.03 -4.43 20.43
N SER A 306 10.97 -3.71 19.84
CA SER A 306 12.10 -3.11 20.58
C SER A 306 11.70 -1.89 21.42
N GLY A 307 10.50 -1.35 21.20
CA GLY A 307 9.98 -0.19 21.88
C GLY A 307 9.09 -0.52 23.10
N LYS A 308 8.55 0.53 23.70
CA LYS A 308 7.72 0.45 24.91
C LYS A 308 6.36 -0.25 24.71
N TYR A 309 5.86 -0.31 23.45
CA TYR A 309 4.51 -0.78 23.13
C TYR A 309 4.53 -2.14 22.41
N ALA A 310 5.40 -3.05 22.86
CA ALA A 310 5.61 -4.36 22.24
C ALA A 310 4.39 -5.30 22.33
N ASP A 311 3.62 -5.20 23.41
CA ASP A 311 2.58 -6.17 23.79
C ASP A 311 1.39 -6.24 22.81
N ASN A 312 1.17 -5.19 22.01
CA ASN A 312 0.10 -5.15 21.02
C ASN A 312 0.58 -5.40 19.58
N LYS A 313 1.79 -5.93 19.42
CA LYS A 313 2.36 -6.31 18.13
C LYS A 313 2.27 -7.81 17.94
N ARG A 314 1.91 -8.24 16.73
CA ARG A 314 1.79 -9.66 16.39
C ARG A 314 2.42 -9.95 15.04
N LEU A 315 3.18 -11.04 14.97
CA LEU A 315 3.64 -11.64 13.72
C LEU A 315 2.91 -12.98 13.53
N LEU A 316 2.19 -13.12 12.43
CA LEU A 316 1.49 -14.34 12.02
C LEU A 316 2.17 -14.92 10.78
N ILE A 317 2.71 -16.13 10.92
CA ILE A 317 3.26 -16.90 9.80
C ILE A 317 2.23 -17.91 9.34
N VAL A 318 1.82 -17.80 8.08
CA VAL A 318 0.85 -18.70 7.45
C VAL A 318 1.59 -19.91 6.88
N PRO A 319 1.33 -21.12 7.38
CA PRO A 319 2.03 -22.32 6.93
C PRO A 319 1.89 -22.54 5.42
N SER A 320 2.95 -22.95 4.79
CA SER A 320 3.06 -23.28 3.35
C SER A 320 2.75 -22.17 2.36
N ALA A 321 2.25 -21.03 2.79
CA ALA A 321 1.94 -19.90 1.91
C ALA A 321 3.20 -19.24 1.34
N THR A 322 3.14 -18.87 0.08
CA THR A 322 4.14 -18.03 -0.60
C THR A 322 3.79 -16.54 -0.45
N HIS A 323 4.60 -15.68 -1.06
CA HIS A 323 4.34 -14.25 -1.06
C HIS A 323 3.04 -13.90 -1.80
N CYS A 324 2.85 -14.41 -3.01
CA CYS A 324 1.69 -14.10 -3.86
C CYS A 324 0.40 -14.82 -3.43
N ASP A 325 0.48 -15.89 -2.64
CA ASP A 325 -0.70 -16.55 -2.08
C ASP A 325 -1.46 -15.65 -1.10
N LEU A 326 -0.78 -14.67 -0.51
CA LEU A 326 -1.42 -13.67 0.33
C LEU A 326 -1.98 -12.46 -0.46
N TYR A 327 -1.93 -12.48 -1.79
CA TYR A 327 -2.56 -11.46 -2.63
C TYR A 327 -4.02 -11.78 -2.96
N ASP A 328 -4.30 -13.03 -3.34
CA ASP A 328 -5.61 -13.52 -3.80
C ASP A 328 -6.08 -14.80 -3.10
N GLY A 329 -5.27 -15.35 -2.20
CA GLY A 329 -5.51 -16.61 -1.50
C GLY A 329 -4.80 -17.80 -2.15
N GLY A 330 -4.37 -17.69 -3.40
CA GLY A 330 -3.82 -18.82 -4.15
C GLY A 330 -4.79 -20.00 -4.21
N GLU A 331 -4.32 -21.17 -4.62
CA GLU A 331 -5.15 -22.39 -4.69
C GLU A 331 -5.56 -22.92 -3.32
N GLY A 332 -4.79 -22.58 -2.27
CA GLY A 332 -5.01 -23.08 -0.90
C GLY A 332 -5.84 -22.15 0.01
N ASN A 333 -6.38 -21.05 -0.51
CA ASN A 333 -7.08 -20.02 0.29
C ASN A 333 -6.26 -19.56 1.50
N PHE A 334 -5.00 -19.24 1.27
CA PHE A 334 -4.02 -18.97 2.32
C PHE A 334 -4.23 -17.67 3.11
N ILE A 335 -5.09 -16.74 2.65
CA ILE A 335 -5.31 -15.50 3.39
C ILE A 335 -6.04 -15.81 4.72
N PRO A 336 -5.44 -15.51 5.89
CA PRO A 336 -6.00 -15.84 7.19
C PRO A 336 -7.07 -14.81 7.59
N TRP A 337 -8.21 -14.83 6.88
CA TRP A 337 -9.27 -13.83 7.03
C TRP A 337 -9.78 -13.69 8.47
N ASN A 338 -10.00 -14.81 9.15
CA ASN A 338 -10.52 -14.79 10.51
C ASN A 338 -9.55 -14.08 11.48
N GLU A 339 -8.26 -14.37 11.38
CA GLU A 339 -7.23 -13.76 12.21
C GLU A 339 -7.09 -12.26 11.95
N ILE A 340 -7.18 -11.85 10.67
CA ILE A 340 -7.14 -10.43 10.28
C ILE A 340 -8.37 -9.70 10.80
N VAL A 341 -9.57 -10.22 10.54
CA VAL A 341 -10.85 -9.63 10.97
C VAL A 341 -10.94 -9.52 12.49
N ASP A 342 -10.62 -10.60 13.20
CA ASP A 342 -10.65 -10.65 14.65
C ASP A 342 -9.63 -9.69 15.28
N PHE A 343 -8.43 -9.59 14.70
CA PHE A 343 -7.42 -8.64 15.17
C PHE A 343 -7.91 -7.22 15.01
N VAL A 344 -8.40 -6.84 13.83
CA VAL A 344 -8.91 -5.49 13.56
C VAL A 344 -10.09 -5.17 14.47
N LYS A 345 -11.12 -6.06 14.58
CA LYS A 345 -12.31 -5.84 15.43
C LYS A 345 -11.96 -5.66 16.91
N ARG A 346 -10.94 -6.36 17.41
CA ARG A 346 -10.49 -6.21 18.80
C ARG A 346 -9.68 -4.94 19.04
N SER A 347 -9.00 -4.46 18.03
CA SER A 347 -8.07 -3.32 18.13
C SER A 347 -8.74 -1.95 18.00
N ILE A 348 -9.91 -1.86 17.35
CA ILE A 348 -10.64 -0.60 17.10
C ILE A 348 -12.04 -0.60 17.72
N LYS A 349 -12.10 -0.98 18.99
CA LYS A 349 -13.33 -0.99 19.81
C LYS A 349 -13.81 0.42 20.12
#